data_16c7995055160d61b29860e3090bed75
#
_entry.id   16c7995055160d61b29860e3090bed75
#
_cell.length_a   1.000
_cell.length_b   1.000
_cell.length_c   1.000
_cell.angle_alpha   90.00
_cell.angle_beta   90.00
_cell.angle_gamma   90.00
#
_symmetry.space_group_name_H-M   'P 1'
#
loop_
_entity.id
_entity.type
_entity.pdbx_description
1 polymer ?
#
loop_
_entity_poly.entity_id
_entity_poly.type
_entity_poly.pdbx_seq_one_letter_code
_entity_poly.pdbx_strand_id
1 'polypeptide(L)'
;MTTKMISEETLRPQEQEETRITPRDLRRVFWRSFQMEFSWNYERQMNLAFVYALIPVLKKLYPRKEELAAALKRHLVFFNTTPHIVTLLLGITTAMEEKNSQQKNMDANAIDNVKASLMGPLAGLGDSFFWGTLRLIATGIGTSLALKGNILGPILFLLVFNVPHILVRWFFTRWGYVLGTGVLQRIQKSGMMESLTYGASIIGLMVVGAMTASMIDITIPIAFGAGEAKTQVQDIINDILPCMLPLVSFGIVYWLLGRKVKPLSIIGGMALVGILGSWIGLF
;
A
#
# COMPACT_ATOMS: atom_id res chain seq x y z
N MET A 1 -54.82 -0.33 9.62
CA MET A 1 -53.47 -0.84 9.23
C MET A 1 -52.48 0.25 9.52
N THR A 2 -51.79 0.13 10.67
CA THR A 2 -50.88 1.15 11.18
C THR A 2 -49.48 0.83 10.73
N THR A 3 -48.99 1.57 9.74
CA THR A 3 -47.58 1.50 9.29
C THR A 3 -46.70 2.04 10.42
N LYS A 4 -46.00 1.17 11.13
CA LYS A 4 -44.99 1.53 12.11
C LYS A 4 -43.86 2.18 11.35
N MET A 5 -43.75 3.50 11.43
CA MET A 5 -42.53 4.24 11.04
C MET A 5 -41.40 3.73 11.92
N ILE A 6 -40.40 3.11 11.27
CA ILE A 6 -39.13 2.77 11.91
C ILE A 6 -38.45 4.11 12.14
N SER A 7 -38.47 4.58 13.38
CA SER A 7 -37.75 5.77 13.81
C SER A 7 -36.25 5.50 13.62
N GLU A 8 -35.58 6.35 12.84
CA GLU A 8 -34.12 6.44 12.79
C GLU A 8 -33.61 6.68 14.21
N GLU A 9 -33.06 5.65 14.82
CA GLU A 9 -32.47 5.68 16.15
C GLU A 9 -31.09 6.33 16.06
N THR A 10 -31.08 7.67 15.90
CA THR A 10 -29.87 8.48 16.08
C THR A 10 -29.48 8.48 17.54
N LEU A 11 -28.24 8.23 17.86
CA LEU A 11 -27.70 8.30 19.22
C LEU A 11 -27.99 9.67 19.83
N ARG A 12 -28.29 9.70 21.14
CA ARG A 12 -28.50 10.96 21.89
C ARG A 12 -27.23 11.82 21.81
N PRO A 13 -27.35 13.15 21.88
CA PRO A 13 -26.18 14.04 21.77
C PRO A 13 -25.03 13.72 22.74
N GLN A 14 -25.32 13.27 23.96
CA GLN A 14 -24.32 12.86 24.94
C GLN A 14 -23.59 11.56 24.55
N GLU A 15 -24.29 10.57 23.98
CA GLU A 15 -23.70 9.33 23.46
C GLU A 15 -22.83 9.58 22.21
N GLN A 16 -23.17 10.60 21.41
CA GLN A 16 -22.37 11.02 20.26
C GLN A 16 -21.06 11.69 20.69
N GLU A 17 -21.05 12.42 21.80
CA GLU A 17 -19.84 13.08 22.32
C GLU A 17 -18.88 12.06 22.95
N GLU A 18 -19.39 11.04 23.62
CA GLU A 18 -18.59 9.95 24.19
C GLU A 18 -17.94 9.06 23.14
N THR A 19 -18.58 8.87 21.98
CA THR A 19 -18.03 8.05 20.88
C THR A 19 -17.09 8.81 19.95
N ARG A 20 -16.93 10.13 20.11
CA ARG A 20 -16.07 10.94 19.24
C ARG A 20 -14.60 10.58 19.40
N ILE A 21 -13.92 10.39 18.27
CA ILE A 21 -12.48 10.08 18.25
C ILE A 21 -11.64 11.31 18.62
N THR A 22 -10.74 11.11 19.57
CA THR A 22 -9.86 12.16 20.09
C THR A 22 -8.45 12.03 19.52
N PRO A 23 -7.62 13.10 19.58
CA PRO A 23 -6.19 13.01 19.23
C PRO A 23 -5.41 11.96 20.04
N ARG A 24 -5.87 11.63 21.26
CA ARG A 24 -5.28 10.56 22.07
C ARG A 24 -5.54 9.18 21.48
N ASP A 25 -6.74 8.97 20.91
CA ASP A 25 -7.11 7.71 20.28
C ASP A 25 -6.28 7.51 18.99
N LEU A 26 -6.15 8.54 18.16
CA LEU A 26 -5.29 8.53 16.97
C LEU A 26 -3.81 8.27 17.32
N ARG A 27 -3.32 8.81 18.44
CA ARG A 27 -1.97 8.52 18.93
C ARG A 27 -1.79 7.05 19.31
N ARG A 28 -2.82 6.42 19.90
CA ARG A 28 -2.79 4.98 20.20
C ARG A 28 -2.75 4.15 18.92
N VAL A 29 -3.52 4.52 17.90
CA VAL A 29 -3.49 3.88 16.58
C VAL A 29 -2.09 4.02 15.95
N PHE A 30 -1.52 5.22 15.97
CA PHE A 30 -0.16 5.49 15.50
C PHE A 30 0.88 4.56 16.15
N TRP A 31 0.94 4.51 17.49
CA TRP A 31 1.92 3.66 18.16
C TRP A 31 1.73 2.18 17.89
N ARG A 32 0.48 1.71 17.81
CA ARG A 32 0.19 0.32 17.50
C ARG A 32 0.49 -0.05 16.05
N SER A 33 0.50 0.91 15.14
CA SER A 33 0.84 0.67 13.74
C SER A 33 2.29 0.22 13.51
N PHE A 34 3.20 0.44 14.47
CA PHE A 34 4.58 -0.04 14.38
C PHE A 34 4.68 -1.58 14.44
N GLN A 35 3.64 -2.25 14.89
CA GLN A 35 3.59 -3.71 14.98
C GLN A 35 2.97 -4.36 13.73
N MET A 36 2.89 -3.61 12.62
CA MET A 36 2.16 -4.04 11.43
C MET A 36 2.68 -5.36 10.82
N GLU A 37 3.97 -5.64 10.93
CA GLU A 37 4.60 -6.85 10.39
C GLU A 37 4.74 -7.99 11.40
N PHE A 38 4.47 -7.78 12.70
CA PHE A 38 4.70 -8.78 13.75
C PHE A 38 3.80 -10.01 13.66
N SER A 39 2.65 -9.88 13.00
CA SER A 39 1.67 -10.95 12.83
C SER A 39 1.37 -11.23 11.36
N TRP A 40 2.35 -11.00 10.48
CA TRP A 40 2.22 -11.27 9.07
C TRP A 40 1.98 -12.76 8.80
N ASN A 41 1.02 -13.07 7.92
CA ASN A 41 0.67 -14.44 7.57
C ASN A 41 0.37 -14.58 6.08
N TYR A 42 0.55 -15.77 5.52
CA TYR A 42 0.37 -16.03 4.08
C TYR A 42 -1.07 -15.88 3.60
N GLU A 43 -2.06 -16.17 4.46
CA GLU A 43 -3.46 -16.20 4.06
C GLU A 43 -4.05 -14.79 3.91
N ARG A 44 -3.76 -13.91 4.87
CA ARG A 44 -4.41 -12.59 4.97
C ARG A 44 -3.44 -11.44 5.22
N GLN A 45 -2.16 -11.71 5.10
CA GLN A 45 -1.06 -10.75 5.19
C GLN A 45 -1.02 -9.99 6.54
N MET A 46 -1.27 -8.69 6.54
CA MET A 46 -1.16 -7.80 7.70
C MET A 46 -2.48 -7.61 8.46
N ASN A 47 -3.51 -8.40 8.19
CA ASN A 47 -4.85 -8.19 8.72
C ASN A 47 -4.90 -8.16 10.26
N LEU A 48 -4.19 -9.06 10.95
CA LEU A 48 -4.18 -9.12 12.41
C LEU A 48 -3.62 -7.85 13.05
N ALA A 49 -2.52 -7.34 12.50
CA ALA A 49 -1.91 -6.11 12.99
C ALA A 49 -2.75 -4.87 12.68
N PHE A 50 -3.44 -4.87 11.54
CA PHE A 50 -4.38 -3.81 11.19
C PHE A 50 -5.53 -3.74 12.21
N VAL A 51 -6.12 -4.89 12.54
CA VAL A 51 -7.14 -4.99 13.61
C VAL A 51 -6.55 -4.56 14.95
N TYR A 52 -5.35 -5.06 15.31
CA TYR A 52 -4.70 -4.71 16.55
C TYR A 52 -4.52 -3.19 16.72
N ALA A 53 -4.16 -2.50 15.65
CA ALA A 53 -4.02 -1.05 15.67
C ALA A 53 -5.35 -0.33 15.89
N LEU A 54 -6.45 -0.88 15.37
CA LEU A 54 -7.80 -0.32 15.50
C LEU A 54 -8.50 -0.66 16.83
N ILE A 55 -8.10 -1.71 17.56
CA ILE A 55 -8.77 -2.15 18.81
C ILE A 55 -9.11 -0.99 19.76
N PRO A 56 -8.22 -0.01 20.07
CA PRO A 56 -8.56 1.07 21.01
C PRO A 56 -9.73 1.91 20.55
N VAL A 57 -9.81 2.15 19.24
CA VAL A 57 -10.86 2.91 18.58
C VAL A 57 -12.15 2.11 18.58
N LEU A 58 -12.11 0.87 18.09
CA LEU A 58 -13.30 0.02 17.99
C LEU A 58 -13.94 -0.25 19.35
N LYS A 59 -13.16 -0.46 20.41
CA LYS A 59 -13.67 -0.61 21.78
C LYS A 59 -14.40 0.63 22.30
N LYS A 60 -13.97 1.81 21.86
CA LYS A 60 -14.60 3.07 22.23
C LYS A 60 -15.90 3.28 21.45
N LEU A 61 -15.88 2.98 20.15
CA LEU A 61 -17.03 3.19 19.24
C LEU A 61 -18.15 2.16 19.44
N TYR A 62 -17.80 0.94 19.83
CA TYR A 62 -18.73 -0.18 19.99
C TYR A 62 -18.68 -0.77 21.41
N PRO A 63 -19.42 -0.20 22.37
CA PRO A 63 -19.44 -0.69 23.76
C PRO A 63 -20.06 -2.08 23.89
N ARG A 64 -21.02 -2.42 23.02
CA ARG A 64 -21.68 -3.73 23.02
C ARG A 64 -20.80 -4.80 22.41
N LYS A 65 -20.68 -5.95 23.07
CA LYS A 65 -19.79 -7.06 22.67
C LYS A 65 -20.07 -7.58 21.27
N GLU A 66 -21.35 -7.67 20.91
CA GLU A 66 -21.79 -8.17 19.61
C GLU A 66 -21.37 -7.23 18.47
N GLU A 67 -21.55 -5.92 18.67
CA GLU A 67 -21.15 -4.88 17.69
C GLU A 67 -19.62 -4.80 17.56
N LEU A 68 -18.92 -4.86 18.68
CA LEU A 68 -17.46 -4.91 18.68
C LEU A 68 -16.95 -6.15 17.94
N ALA A 69 -17.54 -7.32 18.19
CA ALA A 69 -17.16 -8.55 17.52
C ALA A 69 -17.38 -8.47 15.99
N ALA A 70 -18.52 -7.89 15.58
CA ALA A 70 -18.82 -7.65 14.16
C ALA A 70 -17.81 -6.68 13.52
N ALA A 71 -17.46 -5.58 14.20
CA ALA A 71 -16.47 -4.62 13.73
C ALA A 71 -15.05 -5.25 13.63
N LEU A 72 -14.63 -6.02 14.62
CA LEU A 72 -13.35 -6.74 14.59
C LEU A 72 -13.31 -7.75 13.43
N LYS A 73 -14.38 -8.54 13.25
CA LYS A 73 -14.48 -9.53 12.16
C LYS A 73 -14.38 -8.88 10.78
N ARG A 74 -15.01 -7.72 10.56
CA ARG A 74 -14.94 -6.94 9.32
C ARG A 74 -13.50 -6.61 8.94
N HIS A 75 -12.64 -6.27 9.90
CA HIS A 75 -11.25 -5.91 9.64
C HIS A 75 -10.28 -7.11 9.57
N LEU A 76 -10.73 -8.34 9.80
CA LEU A 76 -9.93 -9.56 9.64
C LEU A 76 -9.86 -10.08 8.20
N VAL A 77 -10.44 -9.39 7.22
CA VAL A 77 -10.28 -9.68 5.79
C VAL A 77 -8.84 -9.47 5.34
N PHE A 78 -8.51 -9.96 4.15
CA PHE A 78 -7.20 -9.74 3.54
C PHE A 78 -6.83 -8.25 3.54
N PHE A 79 -5.61 -7.96 3.97
CA PHE A 79 -5.07 -6.60 3.98
C PHE A 79 -3.55 -6.63 3.82
N ASN A 80 -3.05 -5.89 2.83
CA ASN A 80 -1.61 -5.71 2.62
C ASN A 80 -1.33 -4.33 2.02
N THR A 81 -0.37 -3.62 2.60
CA THR A 81 0.14 -2.35 2.08
C THR A 81 1.54 -2.10 2.66
N THR A 82 2.23 -1.09 2.18
CA THR A 82 3.52 -0.71 2.76
C THR A 82 3.36 -0.27 4.22
N PRO A 83 4.07 -0.87 5.18
CA PRO A 83 3.93 -0.56 6.61
C PRO A 83 4.14 0.91 6.96
N HIS A 84 4.97 1.60 6.18
CA HIS A 84 5.35 3.01 6.40
C HIS A 84 4.20 3.99 6.20
N ILE A 85 3.24 3.66 5.32
CA ILE A 85 2.11 4.53 4.97
C ILE A 85 0.75 3.95 5.37
N VAL A 86 0.74 2.79 6.01
CA VAL A 86 -0.49 2.12 6.49
C VAL A 86 -1.37 3.01 7.36
N THR A 87 -0.77 3.96 8.04
CA THR A 87 -1.47 4.88 8.94
C THR A 87 -2.46 5.80 8.24
N LEU A 88 -2.28 6.04 6.93
CA LEU A 88 -3.28 6.73 6.12
C LEU A 88 -4.59 5.93 6.08
N LEU A 89 -4.50 4.62 5.79
CA LEU A 89 -5.66 3.73 5.77
C LEU A 89 -6.26 3.53 7.16
N LEU A 90 -5.42 3.40 8.19
CA LEU A 90 -5.89 3.33 9.59
C LEU A 90 -6.67 4.58 9.98
N GLY A 91 -6.21 5.77 9.58
CA GLY A 91 -6.91 7.03 9.81
C GLY A 91 -8.25 7.10 9.09
N ILE A 92 -8.28 6.78 7.79
CA ILE A 92 -9.52 6.74 6.98
C ILE A 92 -10.50 5.75 7.60
N THR A 93 -10.06 4.54 7.90
CA THR A 93 -10.89 3.49 8.50
C THR A 93 -11.44 3.93 9.86
N THR A 94 -10.62 4.59 10.69
CA THR A 94 -11.05 5.14 11.97
C THR A 94 -12.21 6.14 11.81
N ALA A 95 -12.10 7.06 10.86
CA ALA A 95 -13.15 8.04 10.57
C ALA A 95 -14.44 7.38 10.04
N MET A 96 -14.29 6.34 9.21
CA MET A 96 -15.42 5.59 8.68
C MET A 96 -16.12 4.78 9.76
N GLU A 97 -15.40 4.14 10.66
CA GLU A 97 -15.96 3.40 11.79
C GLU A 97 -16.64 4.33 12.81
N GLU A 98 -16.07 5.52 13.07
CA GLU A 98 -16.72 6.53 13.91
C GLU A 98 -18.10 6.90 13.36
N LYS A 99 -18.17 7.18 12.06
CA LYS A 99 -19.45 7.50 11.43
C LYS A 99 -20.41 6.32 11.41
N ASN A 100 -19.92 5.11 11.14
CA ASN A 100 -20.72 3.90 11.16
C ASN A 100 -21.32 3.62 12.54
N SER A 101 -20.59 3.92 13.60
CA SER A 101 -21.10 3.79 14.98
C SER A 101 -22.20 4.80 15.32
N GLN A 102 -22.14 6.00 14.72
CA GLN A 102 -23.12 7.08 14.93
C GLN A 102 -24.36 6.94 14.05
N GLN A 103 -24.21 6.38 12.86
CA GLN A 103 -25.29 6.23 11.87
C GLN A 103 -25.45 4.74 11.53
N LYS A 104 -26.42 4.08 12.17
CA LYS A 104 -26.68 2.63 12.00
C LYS A 104 -27.03 2.19 10.55
N ASN A 105 -27.19 3.12 9.63
CA ASN A 105 -27.58 2.88 8.23
C ASN A 105 -26.41 2.95 7.24
N MET A 106 -25.15 3.04 7.70
CA MET A 106 -24.01 3.02 6.79
C MET A 106 -23.74 1.59 6.31
N ASP A 107 -23.57 1.41 5.00
CA ASP A 107 -23.15 0.13 4.46
C ASP A 107 -21.73 -0.21 4.94
N ALA A 108 -21.65 -1.20 5.84
CA ALA A 108 -20.38 -1.66 6.39
C ALA A 108 -19.40 -2.16 5.29
N ASN A 109 -19.92 -2.62 4.13
CA ASN A 109 -19.11 -3.02 3.00
C ASN A 109 -18.35 -1.85 2.37
N ALA A 110 -18.85 -0.61 2.53
CA ALA A 110 -18.17 0.58 2.05
C ALA A 110 -16.78 0.74 2.69
N ILE A 111 -16.61 0.35 3.95
CA ILE A 111 -15.33 0.41 4.66
C ILE A 111 -14.33 -0.56 4.04
N ASP A 112 -14.76 -1.79 3.77
CA ASP A 112 -13.90 -2.82 3.15
C ASP A 112 -13.56 -2.46 1.69
N ASN A 113 -14.50 -1.90 0.95
CA ASN A 113 -14.28 -1.43 -0.42
C ASN A 113 -13.23 -0.31 -0.48
N VAL A 114 -13.28 0.67 0.44
CA VAL A 114 -12.26 1.74 0.52
C VAL A 114 -10.89 1.16 0.85
N LYS A 115 -10.80 0.26 1.83
CA LYS A 115 -9.55 -0.44 2.17
C LYS A 115 -8.99 -1.18 0.96
N ALA A 116 -9.81 -2.00 0.30
CA ALA A 116 -9.41 -2.80 -0.85
C ALA A 116 -8.94 -1.93 -2.03
N SER A 117 -9.64 -0.83 -2.32
CA SER A 117 -9.31 0.07 -3.43
C SER A 117 -8.01 0.84 -3.21
N LEU A 118 -7.69 1.19 -1.97
CA LEU A 118 -6.53 2.03 -1.66
C LEU A 118 -5.28 1.23 -1.29
N MET A 119 -5.41 -0.01 -0.78
CA MET A 119 -4.25 -0.78 -0.29
C MET A 119 -3.21 -1.05 -1.38
N GLY A 120 -3.63 -1.42 -2.59
CA GLY A 120 -2.73 -1.72 -3.71
C GLY A 120 -1.96 -0.49 -4.21
N PRO A 121 -2.64 0.59 -4.62
CA PRO A 121 -1.98 1.83 -5.03
C PRO A 121 -1.04 2.40 -3.97
N LEU A 122 -1.44 2.39 -2.70
CA LEU A 122 -0.59 2.84 -1.61
C LEU A 122 0.61 1.90 -1.41
N ALA A 123 0.43 0.57 -1.52
CA ALA A 123 1.56 -0.35 -1.46
C ALA A 123 2.61 -0.01 -2.54
N GLY A 124 2.20 0.15 -3.79
CA GLY A 124 3.11 0.51 -4.88
C GLY A 124 3.87 1.80 -4.64
N LEU A 125 3.18 2.87 -4.22
CA LEU A 125 3.82 4.16 -3.88
C LEU A 125 4.78 4.03 -2.70
N GLY A 126 4.35 3.35 -1.63
CA GLY A 126 5.16 3.20 -0.44
C GLY A 126 6.40 2.34 -0.67
N ASP A 127 6.26 1.23 -1.40
CA ASP A 127 7.38 0.33 -1.70
C ASP A 127 8.42 1.01 -2.57
N SER A 128 8.01 1.73 -3.63
CA SER A 128 8.92 2.50 -4.47
C SER A 128 9.69 3.54 -3.68
N PHE A 129 9.02 4.28 -2.80
CA PHE A 129 9.65 5.34 -2.03
C PHE A 129 10.53 4.79 -0.90
N PHE A 130 9.98 3.94 -0.03
CA PHE A 130 10.69 3.49 1.18
C PHE A 130 11.70 2.38 0.88
N TRP A 131 11.29 1.34 0.14
CA TRP A 131 12.15 0.20 -0.16
C TRP A 131 13.05 0.46 -1.37
N GLY A 132 12.51 1.05 -2.44
CA GLY A 132 13.24 1.31 -3.67
C GLY A 132 14.16 2.51 -3.60
N THR A 133 13.82 3.58 -2.89
CA THR A 133 14.58 4.84 -2.92
C THR A 133 15.25 5.13 -1.58
N LEU A 134 14.46 5.35 -0.53
CA LEU A 134 14.97 5.84 0.75
C LEU A 134 15.93 4.84 1.40
N ARG A 135 15.61 3.56 1.34
CA ARG A 135 16.47 2.51 1.89
C ARG A 135 17.81 2.42 1.15
N LEU A 136 17.80 2.55 -0.18
CA LEU A 136 19.05 2.53 -0.96
C LEU A 136 19.93 3.73 -0.63
N ILE A 137 19.35 4.93 -0.53
CA ILE A 137 20.09 6.14 -0.13
C ILE A 137 20.68 5.96 1.28
N ALA A 138 19.86 5.53 2.24
CA ALA A 138 20.31 5.31 3.61
C ALA A 138 21.44 4.27 3.67
N THR A 139 21.29 3.16 2.92
CA THR A 139 22.32 2.10 2.84
C THR A 139 23.61 2.63 2.22
N GLY A 140 23.53 3.39 1.12
CA GLY A 140 24.71 3.98 0.45
C GLY A 140 25.49 4.92 1.38
N ILE A 141 24.81 5.80 2.09
CA ILE A 141 25.45 6.70 3.10
C ILE A 141 26.06 5.89 4.23
N GLY A 142 25.28 4.94 4.79
CA GLY A 142 25.70 4.16 5.95
C GLY A 142 26.94 3.29 5.62
N THR A 143 26.92 2.55 4.51
CA THR A 143 28.02 1.66 4.10
C THR A 143 29.27 2.45 3.73
N SER A 144 29.14 3.57 3.01
CA SER A 144 30.28 4.43 2.65
C SER A 144 31.09 4.91 3.85
N LEU A 145 30.40 5.27 4.94
CA LEU A 145 31.06 5.69 6.17
C LEU A 145 31.56 4.51 6.99
N ALA A 146 30.80 3.42 7.05
CA ALA A 146 31.18 2.23 7.82
C ALA A 146 32.45 1.57 7.25
N LEU A 147 32.63 1.52 5.93
CA LEU A 147 33.84 1.01 5.27
C LEU A 147 35.09 1.83 5.63
N LYS A 148 34.93 3.09 6.02
CA LYS A 148 36.02 3.95 6.52
C LYS A 148 36.23 3.82 8.04
N GLY A 149 35.58 2.83 8.70
CA GLY A 149 35.64 2.64 10.14
C GLY A 149 34.91 3.71 10.96
N ASN A 150 34.03 4.51 10.33
CA ASN A 150 33.35 5.61 11.00
C ASN A 150 32.03 5.12 11.61
N ILE A 151 31.88 5.26 12.93
CA ILE A 151 30.69 4.89 13.71
C ILE A 151 29.43 5.68 13.30
N LEU A 152 29.58 6.80 12.62
CA LEU A 152 28.44 7.56 12.09
C LEU A 152 27.70 6.82 10.96
N GLY A 153 28.34 5.84 10.33
CA GLY A 153 27.72 5.06 9.24
C GLY A 153 26.39 4.41 9.68
N PRO A 154 26.39 3.49 10.66
CA PRO A 154 25.16 2.88 11.18
C PRO A 154 24.16 3.89 11.74
N ILE A 155 24.64 4.94 12.40
CA ILE A 155 23.78 5.98 12.99
C ILE A 155 23.03 6.73 11.88
N LEU A 156 23.73 7.18 10.85
CA LEU A 156 23.10 7.89 9.72
C LEU A 156 22.18 6.98 8.92
N PHE A 157 22.54 5.71 8.72
CA PHE A 157 21.63 4.74 8.11
C PHE A 157 20.28 4.70 8.84
N LEU A 158 20.31 4.56 10.18
CA LEU A 158 19.09 4.51 10.99
C LEU A 158 18.31 5.83 10.95
N LEU A 159 18.99 6.97 11.04
CA LEU A 159 18.32 8.28 11.03
C LEU A 159 17.70 8.61 9.68
N VAL A 160 18.44 8.44 8.59
CA VAL A 160 17.98 8.75 7.24
C VAL A 160 16.77 7.91 6.86
N PHE A 161 16.71 6.65 7.28
CA PHE A 161 15.57 5.79 7.00
C PHE A 161 14.40 6.03 7.97
N ASN A 162 14.66 6.04 9.29
CA ASN A 162 13.57 6.02 10.27
C ASN A 162 12.93 7.39 10.52
N VAL A 163 13.67 8.51 10.43
CA VAL A 163 13.08 9.83 10.70
C VAL A 163 11.97 10.15 9.68
N PRO A 164 12.18 10.05 8.35
CA PRO A 164 11.10 10.25 7.37
C PRO A 164 9.95 9.26 7.59
N HIS A 165 10.24 8.00 7.86
CA HIS A 165 9.27 6.96 8.13
C HIS A 165 8.33 7.33 9.29
N ILE A 166 8.89 7.73 10.44
CA ILE A 166 8.11 8.10 11.64
C ILE A 166 7.27 9.34 11.37
N LEU A 167 7.84 10.34 10.70
CA LEU A 167 7.13 11.58 10.35
C LEU A 167 5.95 11.30 9.42
N VAL A 168 6.16 10.51 8.36
CA VAL A 168 5.08 10.13 7.43
C VAL A 168 3.96 9.40 8.16
N ARG A 169 4.29 8.40 9.00
CA ARG A 169 3.28 7.70 9.81
C ARG A 169 2.48 8.65 10.70
N TRP A 170 3.17 9.61 11.34
CA TRP A 170 2.51 10.58 12.22
C TRP A 170 1.54 11.48 11.48
N PHE A 171 1.98 12.07 10.36
CA PHE A 171 1.13 12.92 9.54
C PHE A 171 -0.02 12.14 8.90
N PHE A 172 0.26 10.98 8.36
CA PHE A 172 -0.74 10.15 7.67
C PHE A 172 -1.83 9.61 8.60
N THR A 173 -1.55 9.37 9.88
CA THR A 173 -2.59 9.03 10.84
C THR A 173 -3.65 10.13 10.91
N ARG A 174 -3.23 11.38 11.02
CA ARG A 174 -4.13 12.54 11.12
C ARG A 174 -4.79 12.88 9.79
N TRP A 175 -4.01 12.90 8.71
CA TRP A 175 -4.54 13.19 7.39
C TRP A 175 -5.54 12.13 6.94
N GLY A 176 -5.24 10.86 7.20
CA GLY A 176 -6.18 9.77 6.92
C GLY A 176 -7.51 9.96 7.63
N TYR A 177 -7.49 10.34 8.90
CA TYR A 177 -8.71 10.61 9.65
C TYR A 177 -9.50 11.80 9.07
N VAL A 178 -8.83 12.92 8.78
CA VAL A 178 -9.46 14.10 8.16
C VAL A 178 -10.00 13.77 6.76
N LEU A 179 -9.23 13.04 5.95
CA LEU A 179 -9.67 12.59 4.63
C LEU A 179 -10.88 11.66 4.74
N GLY A 180 -10.87 10.72 5.69
CA GLY A 180 -11.98 9.80 5.92
C GLY A 180 -13.27 10.50 6.25
N THR A 181 -13.26 11.56 7.08
CA THR A 181 -14.45 12.39 7.37
C THR A 181 -14.95 13.12 6.13
N GLY A 182 -14.06 13.66 5.31
CA GLY A 182 -14.38 14.36 4.07
C GLY A 182 -14.91 13.46 2.95
N VAL A 183 -14.28 12.29 2.78
CA VAL A 183 -14.69 11.27 1.80
C VAL A 183 -16.12 10.81 2.08
N LEU A 184 -16.46 10.56 3.35
CA LEU A 184 -17.79 10.11 3.72
C LEU A 184 -18.89 11.13 3.42
N GLN A 185 -18.63 12.42 3.65
CA GLN A 185 -19.59 13.48 3.31
C GLN A 185 -19.85 13.56 1.80
N ARG A 186 -18.84 13.26 0.99
CA ARG A 186 -18.94 13.26 -0.48
C ARG A 186 -19.59 11.99 -1.01
N ILE A 187 -19.25 10.81 -0.47
CA ILE A 187 -19.86 9.53 -0.86
C ILE A 187 -21.39 9.56 -0.68
N GLN A 188 -21.88 10.14 0.42
CA GLN A 188 -23.32 10.24 0.67
C GLN A 188 -24.05 11.18 -0.30
N LYS A 189 -23.34 12.16 -0.90
CA LYS A 189 -23.98 13.18 -1.76
C LYS A 189 -23.96 12.88 -3.26
N SER A 190 -23.08 12.00 -3.78
CA SER A 190 -22.83 11.98 -5.22
C SER A 190 -22.40 10.67 -5.89
N GLY A 191 -22.51 9.51 -5.24
CA GLY A 191 -22.04 8.26 -5.87
C GLY A 191 -20.53 8.23 -6.20
N MET A 192 -19.74 9.07 -5.54
CA MET A 192 -18.33 9.33 -5.85
C MET A 192 -17.38 8.19 -5.49
N MET A 193 -17.89 7.07 -4.91
CA MET A 193 -17.07 5.88 -4.62
C MET A 193 -16.45 5.31 -5.89
N GLU A 194 -17.23 5.28 -6.97
CA GLU A 194 -16.77 4.78 -8.28
C GLU A 194 -15.63 5.64 -8.84
N SER A 195 -15.76 6.96 -8.74
CA SER A 195 -14.70 7.91 -9.17
C SER A 195 -13.43 7.82 -8.31
N LEU A 196 -13.56 7.59 -7.00
CA LEU A 196 -12.42 7.38 -6.09
C LEU A 196 -11.70 6.07 -6.42
N THR A 197 -12.44 4.98 -6.62
CA THR A 197 -11.88 3.68 -7.01
C THR A 197 -11.20 3.77 -8.37
N TYR A 198 -11.82 4.47 -9.32
CA TYR A 198 -11.23 4.71 -10.64
C TYR A 198 -9.94 5.52 -10.55
N GLY A 199 -9.93 6.64 -9.83
CA GLY A 199 -8.72 7.45 -9.60
C GLY A 199 -7.60 6.68 -8.90
N ALA A 200 -7.93 5.90 -7.85
CA ALA A 200 -6.98 5.04 -7.18
C ALA A 200 -6.40 3.96 -8.11
N SER A 201 -7.23 3.39 -8.99
CA SER A 201 -6.79 2.40 -9.98
C SER A 201 -5.83 3.00 -11.01
N ILE A 202 -6.08 4.24 -11.47
CA ILE A 202 -5.16 4.95 -12.38
C ILE A 202 -3.80 5.14 -11.70
N ILE A 203 -3.77 5.66 -10.48
CA ILE A 203 -2.53 5.84 -9.72
C ILE A 203 -1.81 4.50 -9.54
N GLY A 204 -2.54 3.43 -9.18
CA GLY A 204 -1.98 2.09 -9.05
C GLY A 204 -1.34 1.59 -10.35
N LEU A 205 -2.00 1.75 -11.50
CA LEU A 205 -1.46 1.36 -12.79
C LEU A 205 -0.23 2.20 -13.18
N MET A 206 -0.23 3.50 -12.91
CA MET A 206 0.94 4.36 -13.12
C MET A 206 2.14 3.90 -12.30
N VAL A 207 1.92 3.55 -11.02
CA VAL A 207 2.98 3.03 -10.16
C VAL A 207 3.50 1.69 -10.66
N VAL A 208 2.62 0.76 -11.03
CA VAL A 208 3.01 -0.54 -11.62
C VAL A 208 3.85 -0.32 -12.89
N GLY A 209 3.46 0.59 -13.76
CA GLY A 209 4.24 0.94 -14.96
C GLY A 209 5.63 1.50 -14.64
N ALA A 210 5.70 2.45 -13.71
CA ALA A 210 6.96 3.03 -13.27
C ALA A 210 7.89 2.00 -12.62
N MET A 211 7.36 1.12 -11.75
CA MET A 211 8.12 0.03 -11.14
C MET A 211 8.60 -0.99 -12.18
N THR A 212 7.78 -1.33 -13.16
CA THR A 212 8.17 -2.21 -14.26
C THR A 212 9.38 -1.65 -14.99
N ALA A 213 9.37 -0.35 -15.32
CA ALA A 213 10.48 0.31 -16.01
C ALA A 213 11.75 0.42 -15.15
N SER A 214 11.63 0.54 -13.83
CA SER A 214 12.76 0.77 -12.93
C SER A 214 13.36 -0.51 -12.32
N MET A 215 12.57 -1.58 -12.20
CA MET A 215 13.01 -2.81 -11.52
C MET A 215 13.38 -3.94 -12.48
N ILE A 216 12.89 -3.88 -13.71
CA ILE A 216 13.28 -4.86 -14.74
C ILE A 216 14.44 -4.27 -15.53
N ASP A 217 15.63 -4.80 -15.31
CA ASP A 217 16.83 -4.43 -16.05
C ASP A 217 17.23 -5.60 -16.98
N ILE A 218 17.06 -5.38 -18.29
CA ILE A 218 17.45 -6.33 -19.33
C ILE A 218 18.34 -5.59 -20.30
N THR A 219 19.58 -6.00 -20.37
CA THR A 219 20.57 -5.42 -21.29
C THR A 219 21.00 -6.43 -22.33
N ILE A 220 21.02 -6.02 -23.60
CA ILE A 220 21.50 -6.83 -24.72
C ILE A 220 22.90 -6.37 -25.08
N PRO A 221 23.97 -7.18 -24.83
CA PRO A 221 25.36 -6.78 -25.09
C PRO A 221 25.74 -6.85 -26.55
N ILE A 222 24.84 -7.23 -27.44
CA ILE A 222 25.09 -7.36 -28.86
C ILE A 222 25.34 -5.98 -29.47
N ALA A 223 26.44 -5.85 -30.19
CA ALA A 223 26.79 -4.62 -30.90
C ALA A 223 27.18 -4.91 -32.35
N PHE A 224 26.82 -4.03 -33.26
CA PHE A 224 27.16 -4.08 -34.68
C PHE A 224 28.16 -2.97 -35.01
N GLY A 225 29.03 -3.24 -36.01
CA GLY A 225 30.04 -2.29 -36.48
C GLY A 225 31.44 -2.59 -35.95
N ALA A 226 32.45 -1.88 -36.49
CA ALA A 226 33.85 -2.01 -36.11
C ALA A 226 34.44 -0.64 -35.78
N GLY A 227 35.37 -0.59 -34.81
CA GLY A 227 36.05 0.63 -34.41
C GLY A 227 35.14 1.65 -33.76
N GLU A 228 35.26 2.92 -34.13
CA GLU A 228 34.49 4.04 -33.59
C GLU A 228 32.97 4.05 -33.99
N ALA A 229 32.61 3.25 -35.00
CA ALA A 229 31.23 3.11 -35.48
C ALA A 229 30.47 1.93 -34.84
N LYS A 230 30.86 1.48 -33.63
CA LYS A 230 30.20 0.40 -32.91
C LYS A 230 28.91 0.89 -32.29
N THR A 231 27.78 0.38 -32.76
CA THR A 231 26.46 0.70 -32.23
C THR A 231 25.89 -0.48 -31.45
N GLN A 232 25.43 -0.27 -30.22
CA GLN A 232 24.79 -1.30 -29.41
C GLN A 232 23.35 -1.48 -29.85
N VAL A 233 22.90 -2.72 -29.94
CA VAL A 233 21.46 -3.02 -30.20
C VAL A 233 20.56 -2.38 -29.15
N GLN A 234 21.04 -2.34 -27.90
CA GLN A 234 20.32 -1.73 -26.78
C GLN A 234 20.03 -0.23 -27.03
N ASP A 235 20.99 0.51 -27.58
CA ASP A 235 20.83 1.93 -27.88
C ASP A 235 19.75 2.14 -28.94
N ILE A 236 19.75 1.33 -30.00
CA ILE A 236 18.73 1.39 -31.05
C ILE A 236 17.34 1.11 -30.48
N ILE A 237 17.21 0.12 -29.60
CA ILE A 237 15.95 -0.23 -28.95
C ILE A 237 15.47 0.92 -28.06
N ASN A 238 16.38 1.52 -27.28
CA ASN A 238 16.06 2.63 -26.39
C ASN A 238 15.70 3.93 -27.14
N ASP A 239 16.28 4.14 -28.33
CA ASP A 239 15.95 5.28 -29.20
C ASP A 239 14.55 5.16 -29.81
N ILE A 240 14.08 3.92 -30.07
CA ILE A 240 12.72 3.66 -30.57
C ILE A 240 11.71 3.83 -29.44
N LEU A 241 11.93 3.16 -28.32
CA LEU A 241 11.07 3.21 -27.15
C LEU A 241 11.87 2.90 -25.88
N PRO A 242 12.12 3.90 -25.00
CA PRO A 242 12.76 3.67 -23.72
C PRO A 242 12.02 2.61 -22.90
N CYS A 243 12.75 1.72 -22.24
CA CYS A 243 12.18 0.63 -21.43
C CYS A 243 11.33 -0.38 -22.22
N MET A 244 11.53 -0.53 -23.52
CA MET A 244 10.77 -1.47 -24.35
C MET A 244 10.93 -2.92 -23.88
N LEU A 245 12.15 -3.36 -23.55
CA LEU A 245 12.41 -4.72 -23.05
C LEU A 245 11.72 -5.02 -21.72
N PRO A 246 11.80 -4.15 -20.71
CA PRO A 246 10.98 -4.26 -19.51
C PRO A 246 9.47 -4.38 -19.80
N LEU A 247 8.94 -3.54 -20.68
CA LEU A 247 7.53 -3.54 -21.04
C LEU A 247 7.09 -4.85 -21.73
N VAL A 248 7.90 -5.34 -22.67
CA VAL A 248 7.65 -6.62 -23.37
C VAL A 248 7.69 -7.78 -22.39
N SER A 249 8.69 -7.82 -21.51
CA SER A 249 8.81 -8.86 -20.48
C SER A 249 7.62 -8.87 -19.53
N PHE A 250 7.19 -7.70 -19.08
CA PHE A 250 5.97 -7.55 -18.28
C PHE A 250 4.74 -8.05 -19.05
N GLY A 251 4.60 -7.67 -20.31
CA GLY A 251 3.48 -8.09 -21.16
C GLY A 251 3.41 -9.62 -21.34
N ILE A 252 4.56 -10.28 -21.53
CA ILE A 252 4.65 -11.74 -21.62
C ILE A 252 4.19 -12.39 -20.30
N VAL A 253 4.70 -11.93 -19.17
CA VAL A 253 4.32 -12.46 -17.85
C VAL A 253 2.84 -12.24 -17.58
N TYR A 254 2.32 -11.05 -17.88
CA TYR A 254 0.90 -10.72 -17.75
C TYR A 254 0.02 -11.63 -18.61
N TRP A 255 0.42 -11.87 -19.86
CA TRP A 255 -0.29 -12.78 -20.75
C TRP A 255 -0.29 -14.23 -20.25
N LEU A 256 0.84 -14.72 -19.76
CA LEU A 256 0.96 -16.06 -19.17
C LEU A 256 0.08 -16.23 -17.93
N LEU A 257 0.03 -15.22 -17.06
CA LEU A 257 -0.87 -15.21 -15.91
C LEU A 257 -2.35 -15.21 -16.34
N GLY A 258 -2.69 -14.46 -17.39
CA GLY A 258 -4.02 -14.48 -18.01
C GLY A 258 -4.40 -15.87 -18.56
N ARG A 259 -3.41 -16.65 -19.01
CA ARG A 259 -3.56 -18.06 -19.40
C ARG A 259 -3.63 -19.04 -18.22
N LYS A 260 -3.66 -18.54 -16.98
CA LYS A 260 -3.68 -19.33 -15.74
C LYS A 260 -2.46 -20.24 -15.56
N VAL A 261 -1.32 -19.88 -16.15
CA VAL A 261 -0.05 -20.58 -15.90
C VAL A 261 0.35 -20.33 -14.44
N LYS A 262 0.80 -21.37 -13.75
CA LYS A 262 1.17 -21.26 -12.34
C LYS A 262 2.37 -20.30 -12.17
N PRO A 263 2.35 -19.37 -11.20
CA PRO A 263 3.45 -18.42 -10.98
C PRO A 263 4.82 -19.08 -10.83
N LEU A 264 4.88 -20.23 -10.14
CA LEU A 264 6.12 -20.96 -9.97
C LEU A 264 6.71 -21.45 -11.29
N SER A 265 5.86 -21.86 -12.25
CA SER A 265 6.30 -22.27 -13.59
C SER A 265 6.83 -21.08 -14.40
N ILE A 266 6.23 -19.89 -14.22
CA ILE A 266 6.69 -18.65 -14.85
C ILE A 266 8.08 -18.29 -14.30
N ILE A 267 8.26 -18.31 -12.99
CA ILE A 267 9.56 -18.03 -12.33
C ILE A 267 10.60 -19.03 -12.82
N GLY A 268 10.31 -20.32 -12.84
CA GLY A 268 11.22 -21.34 -13.36
C GLY A 268 11.58 -21.12 -14.83
N GLY A 269 10.59 -20.77 -15.66
CA GLY A 269 10.81 -20.44 -17.07
C GLY A 269 11.68 -19.20 -17.27
N MET A 270 11.47 -18.13 -16.50
CA MET A 270 12.30 -16.93 -16.54
C MET A 270 13.75 -17.22 -16.11
N ALA A 271 13.94 -18.01 -15.05
CA ALA A 271 15.28 -18.42 -14.62
C ALA A 271 16.00 -19.23 -15.71
N LEU A 272 15.29 -20.14 -16.38
CA LEU A 272 15.83 -20.97 -17.45
C LEU A 272 16.20 -20.11 -18.67
N VAL A 273 15.35 -19.16 -19.07
CA VAL A 273 15.64 -18.19 -20.15
C VAL A 273 16.84 -17.33 -19.80
N GLY A 274 16.95 -16.85 -18.56
CA GLY A 274 18.12 -16.07 -18.11
C GLY A 274 19.43 -16.86 -18.18
N ILE A 275 19.43 -18.12 -17.71
CA ILE A 275 20.60 -18.99 -17.75
C ILE A 275 21.01 -19.30 -19.19
N LEU A 276 20.05 -19.71 -20.03
CA LEU A 276 20.34 -20.02 -21.44
C LEU A 276 20.77 -18.78 -22.21
N GLY A 277 20.10 -17.63 -21.98
CA GLY A 277 20.44 -16.37 -22.60
C GLY A 277 21.83 -15.88 -22.25
N SER A 278 22.24 -16.00 -21.00
CA SER A 278 23.59 -15.71 -20.55
C SER A 278 24.64 -16.65 -21.18
N TRP A 279 24.29 -17.94 -21.32
CA TRP A 279 25.20 -18.93 -21.91
C TRP A 279 25.46 -18.67 -23.40
N ILE A 280 24.46 -18.19 -24.14
CA ILE A 280 24.62 -17.82 -25.57
C ILE A 280 25.06 -16.38 -25.79
N GLY A 281 25.31 -15.61 -24.73
CA GLY A 281 25.74 -14.21 -24.80
C GLY A 281 24.66 -13.23 -25.24
N LEU A 282 23.39 -13.55 -24.98
CA LEU A 282 22.24 -12.70 -25.30
C LEU A 282 21.97 -11.65 -24.20
N PHE A 283 22.34 -11.98 -22.96
CA PHE A 283 22.19 -11.13 -21.74
C PHE A 283 23.51 -11.07 -20.99
#